data_56b33e042ec9cf2d9af5265817e24dff
#
_entry.id   56b33e042ec9cf2d9af5265817e24dff
#
_cell.length_a   1.000
_cell.length_b   1.000
_cell.length_c   1.000
_cell.angle_alpha   90.00
_cell.angle_beta   90.00
_cell.angle_gamma   90.00
#
_symmetry.space_group_name_H-M   'P 1'
#
loop_
_entity.id
_entity.type
_entity.pdbx_description
1 polymer ?
#
loop_
_entity_poly.entity_id
_entity_poly.type
_entity_poly.pdbx_seq_one_letter_code
_entity_poly.pdbx_strand_id
1 'polypeptide(L)'
;MKKNRVWVGILFAVCILLSLIGIWKSVYVSADIDESYAFTMAVRIAGGERMFIDLWEPHQMSAFLYAPLVWIYKSIAGNLDGALVFMRFMGVLVQALLSVWCYCVLRRYQPFLAGICAILYLNFTPKHIQSPEFTSIYYWMMMALILCTLSY
;
A
#
# COMPACT_ATOMS: atom_id res chain seq x y z
N MET A 1 2.54 -37.04 10.18
CA MET A 1 2.91 -35.86 9.34
C MET A 1 1.74 -35.13 8.67
N LYS A 2 0.70 -35.78 8.13
CA LYS A 2 -0.48 -35.10 7.52
C LYS A 2 -1.22 -34.16 8.49
N LYS A 3 -1.44 -34.57 9.75
CA LYS A 3 -2.18 -33.78 10.76
C LYS A 3 -1.55 -32.41 11.03
N ASN A 4 -0.20 -32.30 11.09
CA ASN A 4 0.48 -31.03 11.33
C ASN A 4 0.34 -30.05 10.16
N ARG A 5 0.26 -30.52 8.92
CA ARG A 5 0.05 -29.66 7.74
C ARG A 5 -1.32 -29.00 7.74
N VAL A 6 -2.35 -29.70 8.20
CA VAL A 6 -3.72 -29.16 8.31
C VAL A 6 -3.75 -28.01 9.33
N TRP A 7 -3.16 -28.20 10.51
CA TRP A 7 -3.11 -27.17 11.55
C TRP A 7 -2.34 -25.92 11.10
N VAL A 8 -1.23 -26.11 10.38
CA VAL A 8 -0.47 -25.00 9.80
C VAL A 8 -1.33 -24.22 8.78
N GLY A 9 -2.05 -24.92 7.91
CA GLY A 9 -2.96 -24.30 6.95
C GLY A 9 -4.06 -23.49 7.62
N ILE A 10 -4.68 -24.03 8.68
CA ILE A 10 -5.70 -23.33 9.48
C ILE A 10 -5.11 -22.07 10.11
N LEU A 11 -3.92 -22.15 10.72
CA LEU A 11 -3.26 -21.01 11.33
C LEU A 11 -3.01 -19.88 10.31
N PHE A 12 -2.50 -20.22 9.11
CA PHE A 12 -2.31 -19.23 8.04
C PHE A 12 -3.64 -18.61 7.60
N ALA A 13 -4.70 -19.39 7.46
CA ALA A 13 -6.01 -18.88 7.09
C ALA A 13 -6.55 -17.89 8.14
N VAL A 14 -6.41 -18.22 9.42
CA VAL A 14 -6.80 -17.33 10.52
C VAL A 14 -5.96 -16.04 10.50
N CYS A 15 -4.65 -16.12 10.32
CA CYS A 15 -3.79 -14.94 10.23
C CYS A 15 -4.18 -14.04 9.05
N ILE A 16 -4.47 -14.61 7.88
CA ILE A 16 -4.94 -13.84 6.72
C ILE A 16 -6.29 -13.17 7.02
N LEU A 17 -7.24 -13.88 7.62
CA LEU A 17 -8.54 -13.32 7.97
C LEU A 17 -8.41 -12.16 8.94
N LEU A 18 -7.61 -12.30 10.00
CA LEU A 18 -7.33 -11.22 10.95
C LEU A 18 -6.66 -10.02 10.28
N SER A 19 -5.73 -10.27 9.34
CA SER A 19 -5.09 -9.24 8.52
C SER A 19 -6.10 -8.46 7.70
N LEU A 20 -7.02 -9.15 7.02
CA LEU A 20 -8.06 -8.52 6.20
C LEU A 20 -9.00 -7.66 7.06
N ILE A 21 -9.37 -8.12 8.26
CA ILE A 21 -10.19 -7.35 9.20
C ILE A 21 -9.43 -6.10 9.67
N GLY A 22 -8.15 -6.22 9.99
CA GLY A 22 -7.29 -5.10 10.39
C GLY A 22 -7.16 -4.05 9.29
N ILE A 23 -6.88 -4.49 8.07
CA ILE A 23 -6.79 -3.64 6.87
C ILE A 23 -8.13 -2.93 6.61
N TRP A 24 -9.24 -3.67 6.64
CA TRP A 24 -10.57 -3.07 6.47
C TRP A 24 -10.83 -1.94 7.47
N LYS A 25 -10.50 -2.17 8.75
CA LYS A 25 -10.62 -1.12 9.77
C LYS A 25 -9.72 0.07 9.49
N SER A 26 -8.48 -0.13 9.05
CA SER A 26 -7.52 0.94 8.78
C SER A 26 -7.97 1.89 7.66
N VAL A 27 -8.71 1.40 6.67
CA VAL A 27 -9.24 2.22 5.56
C VAL A 27 -10.21 3.30 6.06
N TYR A 28 -10.94 3.05 7.15
CA TYR A 28 -11.97 3.94 7.69
C TYR A 28 -11.56 4.70 8.95
N VAL A 29 -10.29 4.66 9.33
CA VAL A 29 -9.75 5.46 10.43
C VAL A 29 -9.68 6.94 10.04
N SER A 30 -9.63 7.85 11.02
CA SER A 30 -9.43 9.28 10.77
C SER A 30 -8.15 9.54 9.97
N ALA A 31 -8.17 10.57 9.13
CA ALA A 31 -7.02 10.95 8.33
C ALA A 31 -5.86 11.42 9.21
N ASP A 32 -4.63 10.99 8.87
CA ASP A 32 -3.42 11.56 9.41
C ASP A 32 -3.08 12.90 8.71
N ILE A 33 -2.32 13.76 9.38
CA ILE A 33 -1.92 15.06 8.85
C ILE A 33 -1.13 14.89 7.56
N ASP A 34 -0.16 13.98 7.56
CA ASP A 34 0.71 13.73 6.40
C ASP A 34 -0.05 13.12 5.22
N GLU A 35 -1.04 12.27 5.48
CA GLU A 35 -1.92 11.73 4.45
C GLU A 35 -2.75 12.85 3.79
N SER A 36 -3.38 13.69 4.61
CA SER A 36 -4.20 14.81 4.12
C SER A 36 -3.38 15.80 3.33
N TYR A 37 -2.16 16.08 3.80
CA TYR A 37 -1.19 16.93 3.12
C TYR A 37 -0.79 16.36 1.76
N ALA A 38 -0.35 15.10 1.72
CA ALA A 38 0.05 14.42 0.51
C ALA A 38 -1.12 14.33 -0.50
N PHE A 39 -2.33 14.05 -0.03
CA PHE A 39 -3.54 14.04 -0.85
C PHE A 39 -3.84 15.43 -1.45
N THR A 40 -3.76 16.50 -0.65
CA THR A 40 -3.96 17.87 -1.13
C THR A 40 -2.98 18.24 -2.23
N MET A 41 -1.71 17.86 -2.07
CA MET A 41 -0.67 18.07 -3.10
C MET A 41 -1.01 17.33 -4.39
N ALA A 42 -1.45 16.07 -4.30
CA ALA A 42 -1.85 15.28 -5.46
C ALA A 42 -3.06 15.89 -6.19
N VAL A 43 -4.03 16.43 -5.44
CA VAL A 43 -5.19 17.13 -6.01
C VAL A 43 -4.75 18.38 -6.77
N ARG A 44 -3.82 19.17 -6.23
CA ARG A 44 -3.28 20.38 -6.88
C ARG A 44 -2.53 20.02 -8.17
N ILE A 45 -1.67 19.00 -8.13
CA ILE A 45 -0.95 18.50 -9.32
C ILE A 45 -1.94 17.97 -10.37
N ALA A 46 -2.94 17.18 -9.95
CA ALA A 46 -3.99 16.68 -10.85
C ALA A 46 -4.86 17.82 -11.43
N GLY A 47 -4.92 18.96 -10.75
CA GLY A 47 -5.53 20.22 -11.20
C GLY A 47 -4.69 21.01 -12.20
N GLY A 48 -3.45 20.58 -12.48
CA GLY A 48 -2.54 21.22 -13.44
C GLY A 48 -1.49 22.16 -12.81
N GLU A 49 -1.38 22.21 -11.48
CA GLU A 49 -0.31 22.96 -10.84
C GLU A 49 1.05 22.28 -11.08
N ARG A 50 2.06 23.09 -11.35
CA ARG A 50 3.38 22.62 -11.74
C ARG A 50 4.28 22.45 -10.54
N MET A 51 4.89 21.29 -10.43
CA MET A 51 5.91 21.00 -9.42
C MET A 51 7.09 21.97 -9.56
N PHE A 52 7.66 22.37 -8.43
CA PHE A 52 8.82 23.29 -8.31
C PHE A 52 8.57 24.72 -8.81
N ILE A 53 7.38 25.03 -9.34
CA ILE A 53 6.99 26.37 -9.79
C ILE A 53 5.82 26.89 -8.96
N ASP A 54 4.71 26.17 -8.97
CA ASP A 54 3.48 26.54 -8.25
C ASP A 54 3.41 25.86 -6.87
N LEU A 55 4.20 24.78 -6.68
CA LEU A 55 4.33 24.01 -5.45
C LEU A 55 5.79 23.92 -5.02
N TRP A 56 6.08 24.40 -3.80
CA TRP A 56 7.43 24.36 -3.21
C TRP A 56 7.43 23.50 -1.95
N GLU A 57 7.36 22.18 -2.13
CA GLU A 57 7.27 21.24 -1.02
C GLU A 57 8.25 20.07 -1.19
N PRO A 58 8.97 19.66 -0.13
CA PRO A 58 9.99 18.61 -0.25
C PRO A 58 9.42 17.24 -0.64
N HIS A 59 8.15 16.97 -0.36
CA HIS A 59 7.50 15.66 -0.61
C HIS A 59 6.66 15.60 -1.89
N GLN A 60 6.72 16.65 -2.74
CA GLN A 60 5.89 16.74 -3.94
C GLN A 60 6.12 15.60 -4.95
N MET A 61 7.33 15.01 -4.99
CA MET A 61 7.61 13.86 -5.85
C MET A 61 6.74 12.64 -5.54
N SER A 62 6.43 12.40 -4.27
CA SER A 62 5.52 11.33 -3.90
C SER A 62 4.10 11.63 -4.36
N ALA A 63 3.62 12.86 -4.15
CA ALA A 63 2.30 13.30 -4.61
C ALA A 63 2.16 13.20 -6.13
N PHE A 64 3.24 13.46 -6.89
CA PHE A 64 3.26 13.30 -8.34
C PHE A 64 2.98 11.84 -8.77
N LEU A 65 3.53 10.87 -8.05
CA LEU A 65 3.36 9.46 -8.41
C LEU A 65 1.90 8.98 -8.31
N TYR A 66 1.09 9.58 -7.46
CA TYR A 66 -0.32 9.19 -7.33
C TYR A 66 -1.33 10.27 -7.74
N ALA A 67 -0.89 11.45 -8.17
CA ALA A 67 -1.75 12.43 -8.81
C ALA A 67 -2.57 11.87 -9.98
N PRO A 68 -2.05 10.94 -10.83
CA PRO A 68 -2.84 10.27 -11.85
C PRO A 68 -4.04 9.49 -11.28
N LEU A 69 -3.93 8.89 -10.10
CA LEU A 69 -5.04 8.18 -9.47
C LEU A 69 -6.14 9.15 -9.01
N VAL A 70 -5.75 10.31 -8.49
CA VAL A 70 -6.69 11.39 -8.14
C VAL A 70 -7.40 11.90 -9.39
N TRP A 71 -6.67 12.11 -10.48
CA TRP A 71 -7.23 12.52 -11.76
C TRP A 71 -8.23 11.50 -12.31
N ILE A 72 -7.88 10.20 -12.28
CA ILE A 72 -8.77 9.11 -12.70
C ILE A 72 -10.04 9.11 -11.85
N TYR A 73 -9.90 9.18 -10.51
CA TYR A 73 -11.05 9.20 -9.61
C TYR A 73 -11.98 10.37 -9.93
N LYS A 74 -11.44 11.58 -10.02
CA LYS A 74 -12.18 12.80 -10.35
C LYS A 74 -12.89 12.69 -11.69
N SER A 75 -12.25 12.07 -12.69
CA SER A 75 -12.84 11.88 -14.03
C SER A 75 -14.03 10.91 -14.02
N ILE A 76 -14.02 9.93 -13.12
CA ILE A 76 -15.11 8.94 -12.99
C ILE A 76 -16.21 9.43 -12.08
N ALA A 77 -15.86 9.95 -10.89
CA ALA A 77 -16.82 10.37 -9.86
C ALA A 77 -17.38 11.79 -10.07
N GLY A 78 -16.71 12.62 -10.88
CA GLY A 78 -17.07 14.03 -11.11
C GLY A 78 -16.73 14.98 -9.96
N ASN A 79 -16.38 14.46 -8.77
CA ASN A 79 -16.01 15.22 -7.57
C ASN A 79 -14.87 14.53 -6.83
N LEU A 80 -14.49 15.04 -5.66
CA LEU A 80 -13.45 14.48 -4.81
C LEU A 80 -14.00 13.78 -3.55
N ASP A 81 -15.32 13.67 -3.42
CA ASP A 81 -15.95 13.03 -2.27
C ASP A 81 -15.60 11.54 -2.25
N GLY A 82 -15.00 11.07 -1.14
CA GLY A 82 -14.52 9.71 -1.03
C GLY A 82 -13.16 9.41 -1.70
N ALA A 83 -12.54 10.37 -2.38
CA ALA A 83 -11.26 10.18 -3.05
C ALA A 83 -10.16 9.71 -2.09
N LEU A 84 -10.13 10.19 -0.84
CA LEU A 84 -9.18 9.75 0.17
C LEU A 84 -9.33 8.26 0.49
N VAL A 85 -10.57 7.79 0.63
CA VAL A 85 -10.87 6.37 0.87
C VAL A 85 -10.45 5.53 -0.34
N PHE A 86 -10.71 6.01 -1.56
CA PHE A 86 -10.25 5.37 -2.79
C PHE A 86 -8.72 5.25 -2.81
N MET A 87 -7.99 6.30 -2.43
CA MET A 87 -6.52 6.28 -2.37
C MET A 87 -6.01 5.25 -1.37
N ARG A 88 -6.68 5.09 -0.22
CA ARG A 88 -6.36 4.05 0.75
C ARG A 88 -6.57 2.65 0.18
N PHE A 89 -7.66 2.42 -0.55
CA PHE A 89 -7.85 1.15 -1.25
C PHE A 89 -6.75 0.88 -2.28
N MET A 90 -6.30 1.89 -3.01
CA MET A 90 -5.16 1.75 -3.93
C MET A 90 -3.86 1.42 -3.18
N GLY A 91 -3.62 2.04 -2.03
CA GLY A 91 -2.49 1.71 -1.15
C GLY A 91 -2.53 0.26 -0.66
N VAL A 92 -3.70 -0.19 -0.20
CA VAL A 92 -3.93 -1.60 0.20
C VAL A 92 -3.67 -2.55 -0.97
N LEU A 93 -4.12 -2.21 -2.17
CA LEU A 93 -3.90 -3.02 -3.37
C LEU A 93 -2.40 -3.17 -3.68
N VAL A 94 -1.65 -2.06 -3.67
CA VAL A 94 -0.19 -2.10 -3.89
C VAL A 94 0.49 -2.96 -2.82
N GLN A 95 0.15 -2.78 -1.55
CA GLN A 95 0.69 -3.56 -0.44
C GLN A 95 0.40 -5.06 -0.61
N ALA A 96 -0.83 -5.41 -1.00
CA ALA A 96 -1.22 -6.80 -1.24
C ALA A 96 -0.45 -7.41 -2.42
N LEU A 97 -0.29 -6.68 -3.52
CA LEU A 97 0.48 -7.15 -4.68
C LEU A 97 1.95 -7.40 -4.33
N LEU A 98 2.57 -6.48 -3.58
CA LEU A 98 3.95 -6.66 -3.10
C LEU A 98 4.07 -7.83 -2.12
N SER A 99 3.08 -8.04 -1.26
CA SER A 99 3.03 -9.19 -0.35
C SER A 99 2.94 -10.52 -1.12
N VAL A 100 2.09 -10.60 -2.15
CA VAL A 100 2.00 -11.77 -3.02
C VAL A 100 3.31 -11.99 -3.77
N TRP A 101 3.93 -10.94 -4.30
CA TRP A 101 5.23 -11.03 -4.97
C TRP A 101 6.32 -11.51 -4.01
N CYS A 102 6.35 -11.00 -2.78
CA CYS A 102 7.25 -11.47 -1.71
C CYS A 102 7.09 -12.99 -1.49
N TYR A 103 5.86 -13.48 -1.37
CA TYR A 103 5.61 -14.91 -1.28
C TYR A 103 6.13 -15.68 -2.49
N CYS A 104 5.82 -15.22 -3.70
CA CYS A 104 6.24 -15.89 -4.94
C CYS A 104 7.76 -15.98 -5.09
N VAL A 105 8.50 -14.95 -4.68
CA VAL A 105 9.96 -14.95 -4.72
C VAL A 105 10.53 -15.86 -3.64
N LEU A 106 10.08 -15.73 -2.39
CA LEU A 106 10.67 -16.44 -1.26
C LEU A 106 10.28 -17.92 -1.17
N ARG A 107 9.12 -18.32 -1.72
CA ARG A 107 8.64 -19.72 -1.63
C ARG A 107 9.58 -20.73 -2.27
N ARG A 108 10.46 -20.29 -3.20
CA ARG A 108 11.46 -21.13 -3.84
C ARG A 108 12.57 -21.55 -2.86
N TYR A 109 12.81 -20.77 -1.81
CA TYR A 109 13.76 -21.08 -0.75
C TYR A 109 13.10 -21.88 0.36
N GLN A 110 12.06 -21.34 0.97
CA GLN A 110 11.30 -22.01 2.03
C GLN A 110 9.82 -21.54 2.07
N PRO A 111 8.86 -22.37 1.65
CA PRO A 111 7.45 -21.97 1.52
C PRO A 111 6.81 -21.48 2.83
N PHE A 112 7.16 -22.08 3.98
CA PHE A 112 6.59 -21.70 5.27
C PHE A 112 7.04 -20.30 5.71
N LEU A 113 8.34 -20.03 5.66
CA LEU A 113 8.87 -18.70 5.97
C LEU A 113 8.39 -17.65 4.97
N ALA A 114 8.27 -17.99 3.69
CA ALA A 114 7.71 -17.11 2.68
C ALA A 114 6.30 -16.64 3.03
N GLY A 115 5.44 -17.56 3.52
CA GLY A 115 4.11 -17.22 3.99
C GLY A 115 4.11 -16.28 5.18
N ILE A 116 4.98 -16.51 6.16
CA ILE A 116 5.14 -15.62 7.32
C ILE A 116 5.59 -14.23 6.87
N CYS A 117 6.65 -14.14 6.06
CA CYS A 117 7.17 -12.87 5.55
C CYS A 117 6.10 -12.09 4.78
N ALA A 118 5.34 -12.76 3.92
CA ALA A 118 4.28 -12.13 3.15
C ALA A 118 3.15 -11.57 4.05
N ILE A 119 2.71 -12.33 5.07
CA ILE A 119 1.69 -11.86 6.02
C ILE A 119 2.22 -10.70 6.86
N LEU A 120 3.44 -10.78 7.36
CA LEU A 120 4.06 -9.69 8.11
C LEU A 120 4.16 -8.42 7.26
N TYR A 121 4.59 -8.56 6.01
CA TYR A 121 4.66 -7.42 5.10
C TYR A 121 3.29 -6.87 4.75
N LEU A 122 2.28 -7.71 4.54
CA LEU A 122 0.90 -7.27 4.30
C LEU A 122 0.37 -6.37 5.42
N ASN A 123 0.75 -6.65 6.67
CA ASN A 123 0.34 -5.88 7.85
C ASN A 123 1.30 -4.74 8.20
N PHE A 124 2.40 -4.61 7.49
CA PHE A 124 3.37 -3.56 7.76
C PHE A 124 2.83 -2.21 7.29
N THR A 125 2.53 -1.34 8.24
CA THR A 125 2.09 0.04 8.00
C THR A 125 3.01 0.99 8.75
N PRO A 126 3.70 1.92 8.06
CA PRO A 126 4.59 2.87 8.73
C PRO A 126 3.86 3.81 9.69
N LYS A 127 2.61 4.14 9.41
CA LYS A 127 1.82 5.14 10.12
C LYS A 127 0.35 4.75 10.34
N HIS A 128 0.07 3.52 10.67
CA HIS A 128 -1.30 3.02 10.94
C HIS A 128 -2.27 3.02 9.74
N ILE A 129 -1.91 3.61 8.60
CA ILE A 129 -2.76 3.73 7.41
C ILE A 129 -1.98 3.27 6.18
N GLN A 130 -2.58 2.45 5.34
CA GLN A 130 -2.02 2.04 4.04
C GLN A 130 -2.45 3.04 2.96
N SER A 131 -2.06 4.29 3.12
CA SER A 131 -2.30 5.34 2.15
C SER A 131 -1.06 5.61 1.31
N PRO A 132 -1.17 5.98 0.04
CA PRO A 132 -0.04 6.39 -0.78
C PRO A 132 0.46 7.78 -0.35
N GLU A 133 1.18 7.82 0.74
CA GLU A 133 1.96 8.95 1.21
C GLU A 133 3.45 8.71 0.96
N PHE A 134 4.29 9.71 1.17
CA PHE A 134 5.73 9.62 0.88
C PHE A 134 6.41 8.47 1.62
N THR A 135 6.04 8.20 2.87
CA THR A 135 6.62 7.12 3.67
C THR A 135 6.22 5.75 3.11
N SER A 136 4.94 5.53 2.81
CA SER A 136 4.45 4.27 2.24
C SER A 136 5.07 4.00 0.87
N ILE A 137 5.15 5.00 -0.01
CA ILE A 137 5.78 4.89 -1.33
C ILE A 137 7.25 4.50 -1.19
N TYR A 138 7.98 5.10 -0.25
CA TYR A 138 9.37 4.74 0.02
C TYR A 138 9.50 3.24 0.36
N TYR A 139 8.70 2.72 1.28
CA TYR A 139 8.75 1.32 1.68
C TYR A 139 8.32 0.38 0.55
N TRP A 140 7.35 0.76 -0.28
CA TRP A 140 6.95 -0.04 -1.44
C TRP A 140 8.06 -0.12 -2.48
N MET A 141 8.73 0.99 -2.77
CA MET A 141 9.87 1.02 -3.69
C MET A 141 11.05 0.20 -3.17
N MET A 142 11.38 0.32 -1.88
CA MET A 142 12.44 -0.47 -1.25
C MET A 142 12.11 -1.97 -1.32
N MET A 143 10.88 -2.36 -1.01
CA MET A 143 10.46 -3.76 -1.10
C MET A 143 10.53 -4.28 -2.54
N ALA A 144 10.03 -3.50 -3.51
CA ALA A 144 10.09 -3.87 -4.92
C ALA A 144 11.55 -4.07 -5.38
N LEU A 145 12.47 -3.18 -4.98
CA LEU A 145 13.90 -3.30 -5.29
C LEU A 145 14.50 -4.58 -4.71
N ILE A 146 14.24 -4.87 -3.43
CA ILE A 146 14.69 -6.10 -2.77
C ILE A 146 14.14 -7.33 -3.51
N LEU A 147 12.86 -7.34 -3.85
CA LEU A 147 12.25 -8.47 -4.56
C LEU A 147 12.79 -8.62 -5.98
N CYS A 148 13.07 -7.54 -6.68
CA CYS A 148 13.76 -7.58 -7.97
C CYS A 148 15.12 -8.24 -7.85
N THR A 149 15.95 -7.81 -6.88
CA THR A 149 17.31 -8.38 -6.69
C THR A 149 17.29 -9.85 -6.29
N LEU A 150 16.31 -10.28 -5.50
CA LEU A 150 16.14 -11.69 -5.11
C LEU A 150 15.53 -12.56 -6.22
N SER A 151 14.96 -11.94 -7.25
CA SER A 151 14.33 -12.65 -8.37
C SER A 151 15.34 -13.13 -9.41
N TYR A 152 16.53 -12.53 -9.44
CA TYR A 152 17.67 -12.94 -10.27
C TYR A 152 18.48 -14.02 -9.57
#